data_ab5df58e20b65eaee10e45866e471118
#
_entry.id   ab5df58e20b65eaee10e45866e471118
#
_cell.length_a   1.000
_cell.length_b   1.000
_cell.length_c   1.000
_cell.angle_alpha   90.00
_cell.angle_beta   90.00
_cell.angle_gamma   90.00
#
_symmetry.space_group_name_H-M   'P 1'
#
loop_
_entity.id
_entity.type
_entity.pdbx_description
1 polymer ?
#
loop_
_entity_poly.entity_id
_entity_poly.type
_entity_poly.pdbx_seq_one_letter_code
_entity_poly.pdbx_strand_id
1 'polypeptide(L)'
;MGVAAVGAVAVAPSNSQIVWVGGGDQANARSSMSGDGVFKSTDAGKTWQPMGLPDSHHIARIVIHPKNPDIVYVAAMGHLFSRNEERGVFRTMDGGKTWKKVLYVNDGVGAIDLVINLKTPTQVFAALYDKERLPWQIVESGPESGVYRTDDGGEKWTRLTSGLPGGKIGRIGIDLFQKNPLILYALLENQNPKGASTGPVNSTSPLAQGIVGNELYRTDDGGKTWRKVSGDVNVAGGKAPDSFNQIKINPFNDQQVVVNSDSMFQTRDGGKTWTMDFM
;
A
#
# COMPACT_ATOMS: atom_id res chain seq x y z
N MET A 1 -3.78 -20.93 14.40
CA MET A 1 -3.89 -19.47 14.21
C MET A 1 -5.35 -19.10 14.34
N GLY A 2 -5.69 -18.24 15.29
CA GLY A 2 -7.08 -17.85 15.61
C GLY A 2 -7.38 -16.41 15.18
N VAL A 3 -7.03 -16.03 13.94
CA VAL A 3 -7.34 -14.69 13.42
C VAL A 3 -8.63 -14.70 12.62
N ALA A 4 -9.47 -13.68 12.84
CA ALA A 4 -10.76 -13.53 12.15
C ALA A 4 -10.60 -13.03 10.71
N ALA A 5 -9.53 -12.29 10.43
CA ALA A 5 -9.21 -11.73 9.11
C ALA A 5 -7.71 -11.77 8.83
N VAL A 6 -7.35 -11.85 7.56
CA VAL A 6 -5.97 -11.85 7.06
C VAL A 6 -5.80 -10.69 6.09
N GLY A 7 -4.89 -9.77 6.40
CA GLY A 7 -4.58 -8.61 5.56
C GLY A 7 -3.41 -8.85 4.61
N ALA A 8 -2.46 -9.70 5.00
CA ALA A 8 -1.28 -9.99 4.19
C ALA A 8 -0.81 -11.44 4.33
N VAL A 9 -0.33 -12.01 3.22
CA VAL A 9 0.38 -13.31 3.20
C VAL A 9 1.65 -13.14 2.38
N ALA A 10 2.77 -13.69 2.88
CA ALA A 10 4.04 -13.70 2.17
C ALA A 10 4.76 -15.04 2.35
N VAL A 11 5.25 -15.59 1.24
CA VAL A 11 6.11 -16.78 1.23
C VAL A 11 7.55 -16.33 1.01
N ALA A 12 8.48 -16.86 1.80
CA ALA A 12 9.88 -16.50 1.66
C ALA A 12 10.44 -17.01 0.31
N PRO A 13 11.00 -16.13 -0.54
CA PRO A 13 11.51 -16.54 -1.87
C PRO A 13 12.64 -17.57 -1.80
N SER A 14 13.43 -17.56 -0.73
CA SER A 14 14.55 -18.49 -0.52
C SER A 14 14.14 -19.81 0.13
N ASN A 15 12.95 -19.91 0.72
CA ASN A 15 12.47 -21.11 1.40
C ASN A 15 10.94 -21.12 1.51
N SER A 16 10.28 -21.87 0.65
CA SER A 16 8.80 -21.96 0.60
C SER A 16 8.16 -22.59 1.85
N GLN A 17 8.93 -23.20 2.74
CA GLN A 17 8.42 -23.66 4.04
C GLN A 17 8.15 -22.49 4.99
N ILE A 18 8.77 -21.34 4.78
CA ILE A 18 8.59 -20.16 5.60
C ILE A 18 7.50 -19.30 4.99
N VAL A 19 6.40 -19.17 5.72
CA VAL A 19 5.24 -18.35 5.35
C VAL A 19 4.92 -17.40 6.49
N TRP A 20 4.64 -16.15 6.14
CA TRP A 20 4.19 -15.12 7.07
C TRP A 20 2.75 -14.71 6.77
N VAL A 21 1.99 -14.46 7.83
CA VAL A 21 0.63 -13.94 7.76
C VAL A 21 0.52 -12.73 8.68
N GLY A 22 -0.08 -11.67 8.16
CA GLY A 22 -0.48 -10.49 8.94
C GLY A 22 -1.98 -10.52 9.18
N GLY A 23 -2.38 -10.36 10.44
CA GLY A 23 -3.78 -10.32 10.83
C GLY A 23 -4.46 -8.99 10.50
N GLY A 24 -5.79 -9.02 10.47
CA GLY A 24 -6.66 -7.86 10.26
C GLY A 24 -6.87 -7.48 8.79
N ASP A 25 -8.06 -6.96 8.48
CA ASP A 25 -8.37 -6.47 7.14
C ASP A 25 -7.55 -5.24 6.80
N GLN A 26 -7.08 -5.14 5.57
CA GLN A 26 -6.40 -3.92 5.08
C GLN A 26 -7.36 -2.81 4.64
N ALA A 27 -8.67 -3.05 4.69
CA ALA A 27 -9.68 -2.05 4.37
C ALA A 27 -9.87 -1.06 5.53
N ASN A 28 -10.38 0.14 5.21
CA ASN A 28 -10.81 1.13 6.18
C ASN A 28 -12.35 1.11 6.37
N ALA A 29 -12.98 -0.03 6.09
CA ALA A 29 -14.42 -0.23 6.19
C ALA A 29 -14.86 -0.41 7.66
N ARG A 30 -16.12 -0.07 7.98
CA ARG A 30 -16.66 -0.27 9.35
C ARG A 30 -16.71 -1.72 9.77
N SER A 31 -16.82 -2.63 8.81
CA SER A 31 -16.85 -4.07 9.00
C SER A 31 -15.47 -4.72 9.06
N SER A 32 -14.39 -3.93 8.91
CA SER A 32 -13.03 -4.47 8.98
C SER A 32 -12.73 -5.05 10.34
N MET A 33 -12.25 -6.28 10.33
CA MET A 33 -11.91 -7.03 11.54
C MET A 33 -10.45 -6.81 11.89
N SER A 34 -10.18 -6.55 13.16
CA SER A 34 -8.82 -6.48 13.68
C SER A 34 -8.16 -7.85 13.72
N GLY A 35 -6.83 -7.86 13.66
CA GLY A 35 -5.99 -9.04 13.89
C GLY A 35 -5.10 -8.87 15.10
N ASP A 36 -4.31 -9.89 15.42
CA ASP A 36 -3.39 -9.98 16.56
C ASP A 36 -1.93 -9.95 16.09
N GLY A 37 -1.60 -9.04 15.16
CA GLY A 37 -0.24 -8.88 14.67
C GLY A 37 0.17 -9.89 13.59
N VAL A 38 1.40 -10.41 13.69
CA VAL A 38 1.99 -11.28 12.66
C VAL A 38 2.22 -12.70 13.15
N PHE A 39 2.09 -13.64 12.23
CA PHE A 39 2.29 -15.07 12.46
C PHE A 39 3.26 -15.64 11.44
N LYS A 40 4.08 -16.62 11.86
CA LYS A 40 5.05 -17.32 11.02
C LYS A 40 4.79 -18.81 11.04
N SER A 41 4.86 -19.43 9.88
CA SER A 41 4.98 -20.87 9.71
C SER A 41 6.40 -21.20 9.20
N THR A 42 6.91 -22.36 9.61
CA THR A 42 8.18 -22.94 9.10
C THR A 42 7.97 -24.30 8.45
N ASP A 43 6.70 -24.68 8.23
CA ASP A 43 6.28 -25.97 7.69
C ASP A 43 5.20 -25.82 6.57
N ALA A 44 5.33 -24.76 5.77
CA ALA A 44 4.43 -24.43 4.66
C ALA A 44 2.98 -24.19 5.08
N GLY A 45 2.75 -23.61 6.26
CA GLY A 45 1.43 -23.22 6.73
C GLY A 45 0.68 -24.29 7.53
N LYS A 46 1.31 -25.42 7.87
CA LYS A 46 0.68 -26.45 8.69
C LYS A 46 0.53 -26.02 10.14
N THR A 47 1.57 -25.39 10.70
CA THR A 47 1.55 -24.82 12.05
C THR A 47 1.96 -23.34 12.03
N TRP A 48 1.50 -22.57 13.03
CA TRP A 48 1.68 -21.13 13.09
C TRP A 48 2.12 -20.69 14.49
N GLN A 49 3.09 -19.80 14.54
CA GLN A 49 3.56 -19.17 15.77
C GLN A 49 3.30 -17.67 15.71
N PRO A 50 2.79 -17.05 16.81
CA PRO A 50 2.68 -15.60 16.90
C PRO A 50 4.09 -14.99 16.99
N MET A 51 4.32 -13.93 16.21
CA MET A 51 5.63 -13.28 16.09
C MET A 51 5.60 -11.81 16.50
N GLY A 52 4.59 -11.37 17.25
CA GLY A 52 4.50 -10.02 17.80
C GLY A 52 3.65 -9.06 16.98
N LEU A 53 3.76 -7.78 17.29
CA LEU A 53 2.98 -6.66 16.76
C LEU A 53 1.45 -6.80 17.01
N PRO A 54 1.00 -7.25 18.21
CA PRO A 54 -0.43 -7.50 18.45
C PRO A 54 -1.27 -6.21 18.38
N ASP A 55 -0.72 -5.07 18.80
CA ASP A 55 -1.43 -3.78 18.81
C ASP A 55 -1.43 -3.06 17.45
N SER A 56 -0.83 -3.68 16.42
CA SER A 56 -0.92 -3.16 15.05
C SER A 56 -2.30 -3.33 14.43
N HIS A 57 -3.10 -4.25 14.91
CA HIS A 57 -4.46 -4.62 14.51
C HIS A 57 -4.64 -4.94 13.02
N HIS A 58 -4.03 -4.16 12.11
CA HIS A 58 -4.20 -4.29 10.67
C HIS A 58 -2.86 -4.30 9.96
N ILE A 59 -2.47 -5.47 9.43
CA ILE A 59 -1.26 -5.65 8.65
C ILE A 59 -1.61 -5.64 7.17
N ALA A 60 -1.20 -4.60 6.46
CA ALA A 60 -1.56 -4.40 5.07
C ALA A 60 -0.64 -5.11 4.08
N ARG A 61 0.65 -5.22 4.42
CA ARG A 61 1.64 -5.86 3.54
C ARG A 61 2.78 -6.46 4.35
N ILE A 62 3.30 -7.59 3.86
CA ILE A 62 4.54 -8.20 4.35
C ILE A 62 5.45 -8.41 3.14
N VAL A 63 6.72 -7.99 3.24
CA VAL A 63 7.76 -8.29 2.24
C VAL A 63 8.97 -8.93 2.91
N ILE A 64 9.49 -9.98 2.30
CA ILE A 64 10.58 -10.79 2.82
C ILE A 64 11.80 -10.58 1.92
N HIS A 65 12.96 -10.40 2.54
CA HIS A 65 14.22 -10.29 1.82
C HIS A 65 14.46 -11.56 0.97
N PRO A 66 14.83 -11.43 -0.33
CA PRO A 66 14.81 -12.56 -1.26
C PRO A 66 15.79 -13.68 -0.93
N LYS A 67 16.88 -13.39 -0.21
CA LYS A 67 17.94 -14.36 0.12
C LYS A 67 18.03 -14.70 1.62
N ASN A 68 17.51 -13.85 2.49
CA ASN A 68 17.54 -14.06 3.94
C ASN A 68 16.12 -13.96 4.53
N PRO A 69 15.47 -15.10 4.83
CA PRO A 69 14.09 -15.11 5.30
C PRO A 69 13.91 -14.56 6.72
N ASP A 70 15.01 -14.26 7.43
CA ASP A 70 14.95 -13.63 8.76
C ASP A 70 14.79 -12.11 8.69
N ILE A 71 15.01 -11.51 7.50
CA ILE A 71 14.77 -10.08 7.27
C ILE A 71 13.39 -9.90 6.65
N VAL A 72 12.48 -9.27 7.41
CA VAL A 72 11.09 -9.06 6.99
C VAL A 72 10.67 -7.64 7.32
N TYR A 73 9.94 -7.03 6.41
CA TYR A 73 9.29 -5.73 6.61
C TYR A 73 7.78 -5.92 6.64
N VAL A 74 7.12 -5.21 7.53
CA VAL A 74 5.67 -5.25 7.76
C VAL A 74 5.10 -3.85 7.68
N ALA A 75 4.08 -3.66 6.85
CA ALA A 75 3.27 -2.46 6.80
C ALA A 75 2.11 -2.58 7.79
N ALA A 76 2.13 -1.79 8.85
CA ALA A 76 1.12 -1.75 9.89
C ALA A 76 0.26 -0.48 9.76
N MET A 77 -1.06 -0.68 9.66
CA MET A 77 -2.02 0.43 9.59
C MET A 77 -2.44 0.94 10.97
N GLY A 78 -2.22 0.14 12.04
CA GLY A 78 -2.67 0.45 13.39
C GLY A 78 -4.17 0.22 13.59
N HIS A 79 -4.73 0.80 14.65
CA HIS A 79 -6.14 0.68 14.98
C HIS A 79 -7.05 1.33 13.94
N LEU A 80 -8.26 0.80 13.78
CA LEU A 80 -9.25 1.37 12.88
C LEU A 80 -9.92 2.61 13.50
N PHE A 81 -10.41 2.50 14.74
CA PHE A 81 -11.27 3.50 15.39
C PHE A 81 -10.54 4.37 16.42
N SER A 82 -9.23 4.26 16.54
CA SER A 82 -8.41 5.08 17.43
C SER A 82 -7.03 5.30 16.85
N ARG A 83 -6.34 6.29 17.35
CA ARG A 83 -4.92 6.48 17.09
C ARG A 83 -4.12 5.54 17.98
N ASN A 84 -2.98 5.08 17.49
CA ASN A 84 -2.00 4.30 18.26
C ASN A 84 -0.62 4.38 17.64
N GLU A 85 0.41 4.07 18.41
CA GLU A 85 1.80 4.19 17.94
C GLU A 85 2.28 2.98 17.14
N GLU A 86 1.58 1.84 17.14
CA GLU A 86 1.97 0.67 16.34
C GLU A 86 1.49 0.78 14.90
N ARG A 87 1.96 1.84 14.24
CA ARG A 87 1.73 2.18 12.83
C ARG A 87 3.05 2.40 12.11
N GLY A 88 2.99 2.34 10.78
CA GLY A 88 4.15 2.56 9.92
C GLY A 88 4.81 1.27 9.49
N VAL A 89 6.12 1.30 9.28
CA VAL A 89 6.87 0.12 8.83
C VAL A 89 7.71 -0.44 9.96
N PHE A 90 7.52 -1.72 10.23
CA PHE A 90 8.35 -2.50 11.15
C PHE A 90 9.30 -3.42 10.38
N ARG A 91 10.50 -3.61 10.90
CA ARG A 91 11.50 -4.54 10.37
C ARG A 91 11.97 -5.49 11.46
N THR A 92 12.07 -6.76 11.13
CA THR A 92 12.87 -7.75 11.88
C THR A 92 14.11 -8.13 11.10
N MET A 93 15.17 -8.54 11.78
CA MET A 93 16.41 -9.09 11.21
C MET A 93 16.77 -10.46 11.80
N ASP A 94 15.91 -10.98 12.68
CA ASP A 94 16.11 -12.22 13.44
C ASP A 94 14.94 -13.20 13.33
N GLY A 95 14.19 -13.07 12.23
CA GLY A 95 13.07 -13.97 11.92
C GLY A 95 11.84 -13.73 12.77
N GLY A 96 11.65 -12.50 13.29
CA GLY A 96 10.47 -12.06 14.03
C GLY A 96 10.60 -12.13 15.54
N LYS A 97 11.78 -12.44 16.08
CA LYS A 97 12.02 -12.45 17.53
C LYS A 97 11.99 -11.03 18.11
N THR A 98 12.53 -10.06 17.35
CA THR A 98 12.49 -8.64 17.68
C THR A 98 12.05 -7.79 16.48
N TRP A 99 11.39 -6.67 16.77
CA TRP A 99 10.90 -5.71 15.78
C TRP A 99 11.42 -4.31 16.04
N LYS A 100 11.92 -3.65 15.00
CA LYS A 100 12.28 -2.23 15.01
C LYS A 100 11.26 -1.47 14.16
N LYS A 101 10.65 -0.42 14.71
CA LYS A 101 9.83 0.54 13.94
C LYS A 101 10.81 1.41 13.14
N VAL A 102 10.87 1.19 11.82
CA VAL A 102 11.89 1.82 10.94
C VAL A 102 11.32 3.01 10.16
N LEU A 103 10.01 3.11 10.00
CA LEU A 103 9.33 4.29 9.44
C LEU A 103 8.09 4.58 10.26
N TYR A 104 8.04 5.78 10.81
CA TYR A 104 6.92 6.27 11.61
C TYR A 104 6.77 7.78 11.39
N VAL A 105 5.57 8.26 11.19
CA VAL A 105 5.26 9.68 11.01
C VAL A 105 4.55 10.20 12.27
N ASN A 106 3.40 9.66 12.59
CA ASN A 106 2.63 9.95 13.80
C ASN A 106 1.59 8.84 14.06
N ASP A 107 0.83 8.97 15.13
CA ASP A 107 -0.18 8.00 15.59
C ASP A 107 -1.44 7.91 14.71
N GLY A 108 -1.60 8.75 13.70
CA GLY A 108 -2.68 8.73 12.70
C GLY A 108 -2.28 8.10 11.37
N VAL A 109 -0.95 7.99 11.07
CA VAL A 109 -0.44 7.59 9.76
C VAL A 109 0.08 6.16 9.77
N GLY A 110 -0.58 5.25 9.07
CA GLY A 110 -0.17 3.86 8.93
C GLY A 110 0.52 3.58 7.60
N ALA A 111 1.22 2.45 7.49
CA ALA A 111 1.73 1.95 6.21
C ALA A 111 0.70 1.02 5.59
N ILE A 112 0.41 1.23 4.28
CA ILE A 112 -0.63 0.50 3.55
C ILE A 112 -0.06 -0.40 2.47
N ASP A 113 1.12 -0.09 1.94
CA ASP A 113 1.76 -0.95 0.94
C ASP A 113 3.28 -0.90 1.06
N LEU A 114 3.95 -1.98 0.62
CA LEU A 114 5.41 -2.14 0.62
C LEU A 114 5.84 -2.89 -0.64
N VAL A 115 6.94 -2.47 -1.23
CA VAL A 115 7.65 -3.25 -2.25
C VAL A 115 9.15 -3.23 -1.98
N ILE A 116 9.79 -4.37 -2.15
CA ILE A 116 11.24 -4.55 -2.00
C ILE A 116 11.89 -4.76 -3.38
N ASN A 117 13.01 -4.13 -3.60
CA ASN A 117 13.81 -4.39 -4.79
C ASN A 117 14.56 -5.72 -4.63
N LEU A 118 14.17 -6.74 -5.41
CA LEU A 118 14.76 -8.07 -5.30
C LEU A 118 16.24 -8.13 -5.72
N LYS A 119 16.72 -7.15 -6.52
CA LYS A 119 18.13 -7.05 -6.94
C LYS A 119 18.99 -6.35 -5.90
N THR A 120 18.42 -5.36 -5.20
CA THR A 120 19.08 -4.57 -4.15
C THR A 120 18.15 -4.50 -2.94
N PRO A 121 18.09 -5.54 -2.10
CA PRO A 121 17.07 -5.68 -1.05
C PRO A 121 17.16 -4.67 0.10
N THR A 122 18.21 -3.86 0.14
CA THR A 122 18.30 -2.68 1.01
C THR A 122 17.41 -1.53 0.53
N GLN A 123 16.97 -1.59 -0.73
CA GLN A 123 16.03 -0.63 -1.28
C GLN A 123 14.59 -1.14 -1.10
N VAL A 124 13.81 -0.39 -0.33
CA VAL A 124 12.39 -0.67 -0.06
C VAL A 124 11.60 0.61 -0.28
N PHE A 125 10.41 0.46 -0.85
CA PHE A 125 9.44 1.54 -0.97
C PHE A 125 8.24 1.24 -0.09
N ALA A 126 7.70 2.28 0.54
CA ALA A 126 6.53 2.21 1.39
C ALA A 126 5.51 3.27 0.97
N ALA A 127 4.23 2.89 0.97
CA ALA A 127 3.13 3.83 0.86
C ALA A 127 2.51 4.03 2.25
N LEU A 128 2.45 5.29 2.68
CA LEU A 128 1.81 5.68 3.94
C LEU A 128 0.45 6.30 3.69
N TYR A 129 -0.46 6.07 4.62
CA TYR A 129 -1.85 6.47 4.56
C TYR A 129 -2.25 7.21 5.83
N ASP A 130 -2.52 8.49 5.68
CA ASP A 130 -3.05 9.39 6.72
C ASP A 130 -4.56 9.26 6.74
N LYS A 131 -5.07 8.58 7.74
CA LYS A 131 -6.50 8.25 7.87
C LYS A 131 -6.97 8.27 9.30
N GLU A 132 -8.22 8.61 9.50
CA GLU A 132 -8.90 8.45 10.78
C GLU A 132 -10.34 7.99 10.55
N ARG A 133 -10.77 6.98 11.29
CA ARG A 133 -12.14 6.53 11.27
C ARG A 133 -12.75 6.68 12.65
N LEU A 134 -13.69 7.59 12.77
CA LEU A 134 -14.51 7.74 13.94
C LEU A 134 -15.88 7.07 13.73
N PRO A 135 -16.64 6.70 14.75
CA PRO A 135 -17.98 6.11 14.58
C PRO A 135 -18.93 6.98 13.75
N TRP A 136 -18.75 8.29 13.79
CA TRP A 136 -19.60 9.30 13.12
C TRP A 136 -18.93 9.98 11.91
N GLN A 137 -17.62 9.81 11.72
CA GLN A 137 -16.87 10.49 10.67
C GLN A 137 -15.79 9.58 10.12
N ILE A 138 -15.52 9.72 8.82
CA ILE A 138 -14.38 9.09 8.15
C ILE A 138 -13.51 10.19 7.55
N VAL A 139 -12.21 10.13 7.83
CA VAL A 139 -11.16 10.91 7.17
C VAL A 139 -10.30 9.92 6.41
N GLU A 140 -10.33 10.01 5.08
CA GLU A 140 -9.67 9.05 4.18
C GLU A 140 -8.49 9.65 3.44
N SER A 141 -8.06 10.85 3.83
CA SER A 141 -6.95 11.52 3.18
C SER A 141 -6.31 12.55 4.10
N GLY A 142 -5.02 12.72 3.95
CA GLY A 142 -4.30 13.75 4.69
C GLY A 142 -2.96 14.09 4.05
N PRO A 143 -2.32 15.16 4.52
CA PRO A 143 -1.06 15.66 3.95
C PRO A 143 0.13 14.74 4.22
N GLU A 144 0.01 13.84 5.19
CA GLU A 144 1.09 12.93 5.56
C GLU A 144 1.06 11.61 4.76
N SER A 145 0.00 11.35 4.00
CA SER A 145 0.01 10.28 3.00
C SER A 145 1.09 10.53 1.96
N GLY A 146 1.79 9.48 1.54
CA GLY A 146 2.86 9.63 0.56
C GLY A 146 3.65 8.36 0.31
N VAL A 147 4.51 8.42 -0.70
CA VAL A 147 5.46 7.35 -1.02
C VAL A 147 6.81 7.67 -0.41
N TYR A 148 7.41 6.70 0.23
CA TYR A 148 8.70 6.80 0.91
C TYR A 148 9.66 5.75 0.35
N ARG A 149 10.95 6.06 0.38
CA ARG A 149 12.02 5.17 -0.08
C ARG A 149 13.13 5.11 0.95
N THR A 150 13.68 3.92 1.15
CA THR A 150 14.97 3.68 1.80
C THR A 150 15.93 2.97 0.83
N ASP A 151 17.23 3.23 0.96
CA ASP A 151 18.28 2.55 0.22
C ASP A 151 19.25 1.78 1.13
N ASP A 152 19.06 1.89 2.45
CA ASP A 152 19.93 1.34 3.50
C ASP A 152 19.22 0.32 4.40
N GLY A 153 18.14 -0.29 3.89
CA GLY A 153 17.40 -1.30 4.63
C GLY A 153 16.48 -0.73 5.71
N GLY A 154 16.16 0.56 5.66
CA GLY A 154 15.21 1.20 6.58
C GLY A 154 15.85 2.00 7.70
N GLU A 155 17.16 2.27 7.65
CA GLU A 155 17.80 3.16 8.65
C GLU A 155 17.44 4.62 8.38
N LYS A 156 17.29 4.99 7.09
CA LYS A 156 16.81 6.32 6.66
C LYS A 156 15.74 6.17 5.60
N TRP A 157 14.71 7.02 5.69
CA TRP A 157 13.64 7.10 4.72
C TRP A 157 13.51 8.50 4.16
N THR A 158 13.30 8.58 2.86
CA THR A 158 13.07 9.83 2.13
C THR A 158 11.67 9.82 1.56
N ARG A 159 10.87 10.85 1.83
CA ARG A 159 9.57 11.04 1.20
C ARG A 159 9.79 11.50 -0.24
N LEU A 160 9.12 10.85 -1.18
CA LEU A 160 9.20 11.14 -2.61
C LEU A 160 8.09 12.14 -2.96
N THR A 161 8.46 13.32 -3.44
CA THR A 161 7.50 14.40 -3.70
C THR A 161 7.59 14.99 -5.10
N SER A 162 8.73 14.80 -5.79
CA SER A 162 8.97 15.41 -7.11
C SER A 162 8.05 14.82 -8.17
N GLY A 163 7.05 15.60 -8.61
CA GLY A 163 6.06 15.19 -9.59
C GLY A 163 4.86 14.42 -9.03
N LEU A 164 4.83 14.13 -7.72
CA LEU A 164 3.65 13.61 -7.03
C LEU A 164 2.81 14.74 -6.43
N PRO A 165 1.48 14.61 -6.36
CA PRO A 165 0.63 15.59 -5.71
C PRO A 165 0.84 15.56 -4.19
N GLY A 166 0.68 16.72 -3.57
CA GLY A 166 0.58 16.88 -2.12
C GLY A 166 -0.85 17.16 -1.66
N GLY A 167 -1.02 17.53 -0.39
CA GLY A 167 -2.29 17.92 0.20
C GLY A 167 -3.15 16.71 0.62
N LYS A 168 -4.41 16.66 0.23
CA LYS A 168 -5.34 15.60 0.63
C LYS A 168 -5.13 14.36 -0.24
N ILE A 169 -4.19 13.52 0.14
CA ILE A 169 -3.91 12.24 -0.51
C ILE A 169 -4.44 11.11 0.36
N GLY A 170 -5.24 10.26 -0.22
CA GLY A 170 -5.81 9.07 0.41
C GLY A 170 -4.91 7.85 0.26
N ARG A 171 -5.53 6.71 0.00
CA ARG A 171 -4.85 5.43 -0.13
C ARG A 171 -3.92 5.40 -1.35
N ILE A 172 -2.78 4.77 -1.18
CA ILE A 172 -1.76 4.63 -2.23
C ILE A 172 -1.42 3.15 -2.40
N GLY A 173 -1.50 2.65 -3.63
CA GLY A 173 -0.94 1.36 -4.02
C GLY A 173 0.34 1.57 -4.82
N ILE A 174 1.36 0.75 -4.58
CA ILE A 174 2.64 0.81 -5.30
C ILE A 174 3.05 -0.56 -5.83
N ASP A 175 3.70 -0.57 -6.99
CA ASP A 175 4.36 -1.79 -7.49
C ASP A 175 5.64 -1.45 -8.26
N LEU A 176 6.62 -2.37 -8.15
CA LEU A 176 7.97 -2.22 -8.70
C LEU A 176 8.21 -3.22 -9.81
N PHE A 177 8.66 -2.75 -10.97
CA PHE A 177 9.05 -3.61 -12.05
C PHE A 177 10.41 -4.27 -11.78
N GLN A 178 10.41 -5.50 -11.31
CA GLN A 178 11.61 -6.20 -10.81
C GLN A 178 12.70 -6.41 -11.88
N LYS A 179 12.35 -6.46 -13.17
CA LYS A 179 13.35 -6.54 -14.24
C LYS A 179 14.16 -5.25 -14.42
N ASN A 180 13.52 -4.09 -14.17
CA ASN A 180 14.17 -2.80 -14.10
C ASN A 180 13.64 -2.01 -12.88
N PRO A 181 14.31 -2.09 -11.72
CA PRO A 181 13.85 -1.46 -10.47
C PRO A 181 13.92 0.08 -10.46
N LEU A 182 14.27 0.71 -11.57
CA LEU A 182 14.09 2.14 -11.76
C LEU A 182 12.63 2.49 -12.09
N ILE A 183 11.84 1.50 -12.52
CA ILE A 183 10.45 1.68 -12.90
C ILE A 183 9.54 1.27 -11.75
N LEU A 184 8.77 2.24 -11.24
CA LEU A 184 7.67 2.03 -10.32
C LEU A 184 6.42 2.70 -10.86
N TYR A 185 5.29 2.16 -10.41
CA TYR A 185 4.00 2.83 -10.50
C TYR A 185 3.43 3.07 -9.12
N ALA A 186 2.71 4.18 -8.99
CA ALA A 186 1.96 4.54 -7.80
C ALA A 186 0.54 4.97 -8.21
N LEU A 187 -0.45 4.27 -7.68
CA LEU A 187 -1.86 4.62 -7.79
C LEU A 187 -2.23 5.43 -6.56
N LEU A 188 -2.58 6.69 -6.75
CA LEU A 188 -2.92 7.62 -5.67
C LEU A 188 -4.38 8.02 -5.72
N GLU A 189 -5.05 7.98 -4.59
CA GLU A 189 -6.32 8.65 -4.39
C GLU A 189 -6.06 10.13 -4.09
N ASN A 190 -6.39 11.00 -5.04
CA ASN A 190 -6.19 12.44 -4.91
C ASN A 190 -7.53 13.12 -4.56
N GLN A 191 -7.72 13.43 -3.29
CA GLN A 191 -8.92 14.10 -2.75
C GLN A 191 -8.79 15.64 -2.73
N ASN A 192 -7.79 16.21 -3.39
CA ASN A 192 -7.70 17.64 -3.55
C ASN A 192 -8.86 18.15 -4.40
N PRO A 193 -9.38 19.37 -4.14
CA PRO A 193 -10.44 19.95 -4.93
C PRO A 193 -10.06 20.08 -6.41
N LYS A 194 -10.97 19.68 -7.30
CA LYS A 194 -10.87 19.90 -8.75
C LYS A 194 -11.96 20.87 -9.14
N GLY A 195 -11.70 22.16 -9.11
CA GLY A 195 -12.60 23.20 -9.61
C GLY A 195 -14.12 22.98 -9.42
N ALA A 196 -14.96 23.95 -9.65
CA ALA A 196 -16.41 23.78 -9.53
C ALA A 196 -16.93 22.72 -10.52
N SER A 197 -17.51 21.62 -10.01
CA SER A 197 -18.23 20.65 -10.83
C SER A 197 -19.56 21.24 -11.25
N THR A 198 -19.88 21.21 -12.53
CA THR A 198 -21.18 21.62 -13.08
C THR A 198 -22.17 20.46 -13.19
N GLY A 199 -21.83 19.28 -12.65
CA GLY A 199 -22.65 18.07 -12.72
C GLY A 199 -23.62 17.90 -11.54
N PRO A 200 -24.63 17.03 -11.66
CA PRO A 200 -25.58 16.75 -10.60
C PRO A 200 -24.92 16.13 -9.38
N VAL A 201 -25.21 16.65 -8.21
CA VAL A 201 -24.57 16.37 -6.90
C VAL A 201 -24.81 14.94 -6.37
N ASN A 202 -25.62 14.12 -7.06
CA ASN A 202 -26.00 12.77 -6.62
C ASN A 202 -25.15 11.63 -7.23
N SER A 203 -24.09 11.96 -7.94
CA SER A 203 -23.18 10.98 -8.51
C SER A 203 -22.09 10.62 -7.49
N THR A 204 -21.78 9.33 -7.37
CA THR A 204 -20.66 8.82 -6.59
C THR A 204 -19.30 8.99 -7.31
N SER A 205 -19.30 9.60 -8.49
CA SER A 205 -18.11 9.92 -9.26
C SER A 205 -17.28 11.00 -8.53
N PRO A 206 -15.94 10.88 -8.46
CA PRO A 206 -15.06 11.91 -7.93
C PRO A 206 -15.27 13.30 -8.54
N LEU A 207 -15.59 13.34 -9.84
CA LEU A 207 -15.91 14.59 -10.54
C LEU A 207 -17.17 15.28 -9.97
N ALA A 208 -18.19 14.49 -9.58
CA ALA A 208 -19.38 15.02 -8.93
C ALA A 208 -19.13 15.40 -7.47
N GLN A 209 -18.13 14.83 -6.83
CA GLN A 209 -17.67 15.21 -5.49
C GLN A 209 -16.73 16.42 -5.52
N GLY A 210 -16.37 16.94 -6.69
CA GLY A 210 -15.46 18.07 -6.85
C GLY A 210 -14.01 17.78 -6.46
N ILE A 211 -13.60 16.52 -6.47
CA ILE A 211 -12.23 16.07 -6.20
C ILE A 211 -11.54 15.55 -7.47
N VAL A 212 -10.22 15.46 -7.46
CA VAL A 212 -9.43 14.99 -8.60
C VAL A 212 -9.71 13.51 -8.92
N GLY A 213 -9.76 12.64 -7.89
CA GLY A 213 -9.98 11.20 -8.03
C GLY A 213 -8.68 10.40 -8.10
N ASN A 214 -8.77 9.17 -8.57
CA ASN A 214 -7.61 8.28 -8.64
C ASN A 214 -6.71 8.58 -9.83
N GLU A 215 -5.42 8.70 -9.58
CA GLU A 215 -4.39 9.03 -10.56
C GLU A 215 -3.28 8.01 -10.52
N LEU A 216 -2.82 7.58 -11.70
CA LEU A 216 -1.65 6.73 -11.82
C LEU A 216 -0.41 7.56 -12.18
N TYR A 217 0.63 7.34 -11.40
CA TYR A 217 1.96 7.94 -11.61
C TYR A 217 2.99 6.86 -11.91
N ARG A 218 3.98 7.23 -12.71
CA ARG A 218 5.13 6.38 -13.04
C ARG A 218 6.42 7.15 -12.83
N THR A 219 7.42 6.46 -12.33
CA THR A 219 8.83 6.88 -12.35
C THR A 219 9.64 5.93 -13.22
N ASP A 220 10.69 6.44 -13.86
CA ASP A 220 11.67 5.69 -14.64
C ASP A 220 13.10 5.87 -14.07
N ASP A 221 13.25 6.52 -12.91
CA ASP A 221 14.52 6.86 -12.27
C ASP A 221 14.60 6.42 -10.78
N GLY A 222 13.78 5.44 -10.40
CA GLY A 222 13.76 4.88 -9.05
C GLY A 222 13.09 5.79 -8.03
N GLY A 223 12.15 6.62 -8.47
CA GLY A 223 11.35 7.48 -7.60
C GLY A 223 11.92 8.88 -7.39
N LYS A 224 12.98 9.27 -8.10
CA LYS A 224 13.53 10.63 -8.02
C LYS A 224 12.57 11.65 -8.62
N THR A 225 11.96 11.30 -9.76
CA THR A 225 10.92 12.10 -10.40
C THR A 225 9.75 11.22 -10.83
N TRP A 226 8.53 11.78 -10.79
CA TRP A 226 7.30 11.09 -11.15
C TRP A 226 6.53 11.88 -12.19
N ARG A 227 5.82 11.17 -13.05
CA ARG A 227 4.91 11.77 -14.02
C ARG A 227 3.57 11.06 -13.99
N LYS A 228 2.49 11.82 -14.07
CA LYS A 228 1.14 11.28 -14.24
C LYS A 228 1.04 10.56 -15.58
N VAL A 229 0.46 9.36 -15.60
CA VAL A 229 0.30 8.54 -16.82
C VAL A 229 -1.15 8.15 -17.10
N SER A 230 -2.09 8.42 -16.19
CA SER A 230 -3.51 8.12 -16.38
C SER A 230 -4.28 9.15 -17.22
N GLY A 231 -3.63 10.22 -17.69
CA GLY A 231 -4.34 11.30 -18.37
C GLY A 231 -5.44 11.90 -17.47
N ASP A 232 -6.62 12.11 -18.04
CA ASP A 232 -7.82 12.60 -17.33
C ASP A 232 -8.76 11.46 -16.92
N VAL A 233 -8.36 10.21 -17.15
CA VAL A 233 -9.16 9.04 -16.80
C VAL A 233 -9.04 8.76 -15.31
N ASN A 234 -10.18 8.62 -14.64
CA ASN A 234 -10.26 8.08 -13.30
C ASN A 234 -10.14 6.56 -13.38
N VAL A 235 -8.93 6.05 -13.15
CA VAL A 235 -8.55 4.63 -13.40
C VAL A 235 -8.93 3.68 -12.27
N ALA A 236 -9.73 4.10 -11.32
CA ALA A 236 -10.11 3.25 -10.20
C ALA A 236 -11.58 3.39 -9.81
N GLY A 237 -12.43 3.82 -10.74
CA GLY A 237 -13.85 4.01 -10.45
C GLY A 237 -14.13 5.17 -9.49
N GLY A 238 -15.29 5.21 -8.91
CA GLY A 238 -15.77 6.33 -8.12
C GLY A 238 -15.98 6.03 -6.64
N LYS A 239 -15.80 4.79 -6.18
CA LYS A 239 -16.18 4.38 -4.83
C LYS A 239 -15.08 3.61 -4.13
N ALA A 240 -15.01 3.81 -2.82
CA ALA A 240 -14.32 2.99 -1.84
C ALA A 240 -12.81 2.77 -2.08
N PRO A 241 -12.02 3.82 -2.35
CA PRO A 241 -10.56 3.69 -2.30
C PRO A 241 -10.07 3.31 -0.89
N ASP A 242 -10.90 3.49 0.14
CA ASP A 242 -10.68 2.99 1.49
C ASP A 242 -10.41 1.48 1.55
N SER A 243 -10.97 0.71 0.60
CA SER A 243 -10.89 -0.75 0.60
C SER A 243 -10.00 -1.32 -0.50
N PHE A 244 -9.79 -0.57 -1.60
CA PHE A 244 -9.17 -1.07 -2.82
C PHE A 244 -7.90 -0.28 -3.17
N ASN A 245 -7.68 0.12 -4.41
CA ASN A 245 -6.46 0.77 -4.89
C ASN A 245 -5.23 -0.16 -4.84
N GLN A 246 -5.39 -1.35 -5.40
CA GLN A 246 -4.28 -2.26 -5.63
C GLN A 246 -3.77 -2.12 -7.07
N ILE A 247 -2.46 -2.21 -7.23
CA ILE A 247 -1.80 -2.14 -8.53
C ILE A 247 -0.86 -3.32 -8.72
N LYS A 248 -0.81 -3.85 -9.96
CA LYS A 248 0.15 -4.88 -10.34
C LYS A 248 0.70 -4.61 -11.73
N ILE A 249 2.03 -4.62 -11.83
CA ILE A 249 2.75 -4.55 -13.10
C ILE A 249 2.94 -5.97 -13.62
N ASN A 250 2.73 -6.19 -14.93
CA ASN A 250 3.10 -7.45 -15.56
C ASN A 250 4.62 -7.68 -15.37
N PRO A 251 5.05 -8.81 -14.79
CA PRO A 251 6.47 -9.05 -14.49
C PRO A 251 7.36 -9.16 -15.74
N PHE A 252 6.75 -9.25 -16.92
CA PHE A 252 7.47 -9.36 -18.19
C PHE A 252 7.43 -8.08 -19.03
N ASN A 253 6.45 -7.19 -18.78
CA ASN A 253 6.25 -5.97 -19.57
C ASN A 253 5.78 -4.81 -18.67
N ASP A 254 6.64 -3.83 -18.44
CA ASP A 254 6.38 -2.65 -17.61
C ASP A 254 5.28 -1.72 -18.15
N GLN A 255 4.87 -1.88 -19.42
CA GLN A 255 3.76 -1.11 -20.00
C GLN A 255 2.38 -1.71 -19.68
N GLN A 256 2.35 -2.95 -19.18
CA GLN A 256 1.12 -3.64 -18.82
C GLN A 256 0.90 -3.55 -17.30
N VAL A 257 -0.17 -2.86 -16.92
CA VAL A 257 -0.52 -2.62 -15.53
C VAL A 257 -1.99 -2.91 -15.31
N VAL A 258 -2.29 -3.59 -14.22
CA VAL A 258 -3.65 -3.83 -13.74
C VAL A 258 -3.87 -3.03 -12.46
N VAL A 259 -4.99 -2.35 -12.39
CA VAL A 259 -5.49 -1.66 -11.21
C VAL A 259 -6.78 -2.34 -10.77
N ASN A 260 -6.83 -2.74 -9.52
CA ASN A 260 -8.02 -3.30 -8.90
C ASN A 260 -8.61 -2.32 -7.89
N SER A 261 -9.83 -1.90 -8.17
CA SER A 261 -10.64 -0.99 -7.36
C SER A 261 -12.07 -1.54 -7.31
N ASP A 262 -13.11 -0.71 -7.44
CA ASP A 262 -14.50 -1.15 -7.62
C ASP A 262 -14.69 -1.97 -8.91
N SER A 263 -13.81 -1.74 -9.86
CA SER A 263 -13.70 -2.47 -11.12
C SER A 263 -12.24 -2.75 -11.41
N MET A 264 -11.97 -3.73 -12.24
CA MET A 264 -10.63 -4.00 -12.72
C MET A 264 -10.36 -3.18 -13.98
N PHE A 265 -9.31 -2.38 -13.94
CA PHE A 265 -8.82 -1.63 -15.08
C PHE A 265 -7.45 -2.15 -15.52
N GLN A 266 -7.21 -2.19 -16.82
CA GLN A 266 -5.91 -2.53 -17.36
C GLN A 266 -5.44 -1.55 -18.42
N THR A 267 -4.14 -1.34 -18.47
CA THR A 267 -3.43 -0.67 -19.54
C THR A 267 -2.41 -1.59 -20.16
N ARG A 268 -2.12 -1.41 -21.45
CA ARG A 268 -1.07 -2.15 -22.18
C ARG A 268 -0.02 -1.23 -22.79
N ASP A 269 -0.14 0.07 -22.55
CA ASP A 269 0.68 1.14 -23.14
C ASP A 269 1.22 2.12 -22.10
N GLY A 270 1.37 1.64 -20.84
CA GLY A 270 1.95 2.41 -19.74
C GLY A 270 1.03 3.49 -19.18
N GLY A 271 -0.29 3.32 -19.33
CA GLY A 271 -1.30 4.20 -18.75
C GLY A 271 -1.89 5.22 -19.72
N LYS A 272 -1.57 5.18 -21.00
CA LYS A 272 -2.10 6.10 -22.02
C LYS A 272 -3.56 5.78 -22.35
N THR A 273 -3.86 4.48 -22.50
CA THR A 273 -5.22 3.98 -22.72
C THR A 273 -5.59 2.94 -21.67
N TRP A 274 -6.88 2.84 -21.36
CA TRP A 274 -7.41 1.97 -20.33
C TRP A 274 -8.61 1.21 -20.84
N THR A 275 -8.66 -0.07 -20.51
CA THR A 275 -9.84 -0.91 -20.67
C THR A 275 -10.35 -1.31 -19.29
N MET A 276 -11.67 -1.32 -19.13
CA MET A 276 -12.33 -1.81 -17.93
C MET A 276 -12.80 -3.23 -18.22
N ASP A 277 -12.34 -4.18 -17.43
CA ASP A 277 -12.83 -5.55 -17.46
C ASP A 277 -13.95 -5.68 -16.43
N PHE A 278 -15.13 -6.08 -16.88
CA PHE A 278 -16.23 -6.44 -15.99
C PHE A 278 -15.96 -7.85 -15.46
N MET A 279 -15.98 -8.01 -14.15
CA MET A 279 -16.03 -9.31 -13.51
C MET A 279 -17.45 -9.85 -13.53
#